data_1a8b850647903a59bf008f7aac001467
#
_entry.id   1a8b850647903a59bf008f7aac001467
#
_cell.length_a   1.000
_cell.length_b   1.000
_cell.length_c   1.000
_cell.angle_alpha   90.00
_cell.angle_beta   90.00
_cell.angle_gamma   90.00
#
_symmetry.space_group_name_H-M   'P 1'
#
loop_
_entity.id
_entity.type
_entity.pdbx_description
1 polymer ?
#
loop_
_entity_poly.entity_id
_entity_poly.type
_entity_poly.pdbx_seq_one_letter_code
_entity_poly.pdbx_strand_id
1 'polypeptide(L)'
;MPLSKRNNLNKRKQKELLSNPLTIHVKEQIGVQEEVSFYPISLDEVEKRVARKNGRRSSNNRVAQGKLFDGEPLENVKDIVNEFDEKIIRVDGDIPVDLKVKDGDRFLFISYDQSILTHGLHKYPAKFFPELPRWLIKRYSNEGDYILDPFTGSGTTNLEALLNKRHSVGVDVDPFSRYLAQVKVTPLKEEEIISSRKSLIRSVLNYNPSKVTDSDLPDFPYQDNWFNKEIILELAYLRKKINSLKASSEIKNFYTVCLSSIIRAVSNADNNCTRTVIRKKLNKKVYPSDALKKFTETILVEIPKVIEFSQICPWDIKVGFPDDMDARNIKYEDSTFDLAVTSPPYANAVDYPRTHQLESYWLELAFGSLTPLKRKHVGTESVLSKDYRDLHEIGIKEADRVISNIYEKDPRRAYIAYKYLEDMNENLKEVYRVLKKSARYILVVGNNRIRNEVFESWKYIMKMAEKVGYEVENYFASEIINHFIKVPREERIDTDWIIVLKKN
;
A
#
# COMPACT_ATOMS: atom_id res chain seq x y z
N MET A 1 -20.90 1.35 -26.76
CA MET A 1 -20.19 0.21 -27.40
C MET A 1 -20.06 -0.92 -26.41
N PRO A 2 -20.37 -2.17 -26.73
CA PRO A 2 -20.32 -3.28 -25.79
C PRO A 2 -18.90 -3.59 -25.31
N LEU A 3 -18.74 -3.89 -24.03
CA LEU A 3 -17.49 -4.21 -23.34
C LEU A 3 -16.63 -5.31 -24.02
N SER A 4 -17.23 -6.21 -24.80
CA SER A 4 -16.52 -7.27 -25.53
C SER A 4 -15.60 -6.75 -26.65
N LYS A 5 -15.92 -5.62 -27.28
CA LYS A 5 -15.05 -5.01 -28.30
C LYS A 5 -13.86 -4.24 -27.70
N ARG A 6 -14.00 -3.68 -26.49
CA ARG A 6 -12.88 -3.04 -25.77
C ARG A 6 -11.80 -4.05 -25.34
N ASN A 7 -12.20 -5.22 -24.85
CA ASN A 7 -11.25 -6.27 -24.43
C ASN A 7 -10.40 -6.82 -25.59
N ASN A 8 -10.94 -6.86 -26.81
CA ASN A 8 -10.19 -7.32 -27.99
C ASN A 8 -9.24 -6.25 -28.55
N LEU A 9 -9.57 -4.97 -28.41
CA LEU A 9 -8.66 -3.87 -28.78
C LEU A 9 -7.45 -3.82 -27.83
N ASN A 10 -7.69 -3.98 -26.52
CA ASN A 10 -6.60 -4.00 -25.52
C ASN A 10 -5.69 -5.22 -25.69
N LYS A 11 -6.24 -6.38 -26.03
CA LYS A 11 -5.43 -7.59 -26.33
C LYS A 11 -4.58 -7.44 -27.59
N ARG A 12 -5.07 -6.74 -28.61
CA ARG A 12 -4.30 -6.45 -29.82
C ARG A 12 -3.19 -5.43 -29.54
N LYS A 13 -3.49 -4.34 -28.83
CA LYS A 13 -2.49 -3.34 -28.39
C LYS A 13 -1.45 -3.93 -27.43
N GLN A 14 -1.84 -4.82 -26.51
CA GLN A 14 -0.88 -5.54 -25.67
C GLN A 14 0.04 -6.45 -26.48
N LYS A 15 -0.47 -7.13 -27.52
CA LYS A 15 0.34 -7.93 -28.41
C LYS A 15 1.30 -7.09 -29.26
N GLU A 16 0.87 -5.91 -29.74
CA GLU A 16 1.74 -4.98 -30.48
C GLU A 16 2.81 -4.33 -29.58
N LEU A 17 2.49 -4.06 -28.30
CA LEU A 17 3.45 -3.55 -27.32
C LEU A 17 4.53 -4.61 -26.96
N LEU A 18 4.19 -5.91 -27.05
CA LEU A 18 5.09 -7.02 -26.78
C LEU A 18 5.79 -7.55 -28.04
N SER A 19 5.26 -7.30 -29.23
CA SER A 19 5.69 -7.92 -30.50
C SER A 19 6.64 -7.08 -31.36
N ASN A 20 7.12 -5.92 -30.90
CA ASN A 20 8.17 -5.18 -31.61
C ASN A 20 9.57 -5.68 -31.15
N PRO A 21 10.18 -6.63 -31.86
CA PRO A 21 11.50 -7.14 -31.51
C PRO A 21 12.54 -6.05 -31.76
N LEU A 22 13.19 -5.60 -30.69
CA LEU A 22 14.43 -4.83 -30.81
C LEU A 22 15.56 -5.84 -31.07
N THR A 23 15.85 -6.14 -32.35
CA THR A 23 17.05 -6.86 -32.72
C THR A 23 18.24 -5.92 -32.51
N ILE A 24 19.03 -6.17 -31.49
CA ILE A 24 20.28 -5.44 -31.23
C ILE A 24 21.42 -6.40 -31.46
N HIS A 25 22.20 -6.16 -32.51
CA HIS A 25 23.47 -6.83 -32.72
C HIS A 25 24.51 -6.28 -31.73
N VAL A 26 25.05 -7.15 -30.88
CA VAL A 26 26.14 -6.84 -29.96
C VAL A 26 27.46 -7.00 -30.72
N LYS A 27 28.25 -5.91 -30.83
CA LYS A 27 29.64 -5.97 -31.25
C LYS A 27 30.54 -6.16 -30.02
N GLU A 28 31.34 -7.23 -30.04
CA GLU A 28 32.44 -7.46 -29.15
C GLU A 28 33.60 -6.50 -29.42
N GLN A 29 34.24 -5.95 -28.36
CA GLN A 29 35.64 -5.54 -28.28
C GLN A 29 36.03 -5.35 -26.80
N ILE A 30 36.74 -6.26 -26.24
CA ILE A 30 38.17 -6.53 -25.96
C ILE A 30 38.77 -5.69 -24.82
N GLY A 31 39.13 -6.41 -23.75
CA GLY A 31 40.42 -6.38 -23.05
C GLY A 31 40.58 -5.43 -21.89
N VAL A 32 40.43 -5.89 -20.67
CA VAL A 32 41.42 -5.89 -19.55
C VAL A 32 40.88 -6.81 -18.45
N GLN A 33 41.75 -7.65 -17.91
CA GLN A 33 41.48 -8.70 -16.94
C GLN A 33 41.17 -8.12 -15.56
N GLU A 34 39.93 -8.31 -15.15
CA GLU A 34 39.48 -8.74 -13.84
C GLU A 34 38.17 -9.41 -14.09
N GLU A 35 38.03 -10.69 -13.77
CA GLU A 35 36.84 -11.49 -14.06
C GLU A 35 35.65 -11.02 -13.20
N VAL A 36 34.96 -10.02 -13.70
CA VAL A 36 33.57 -9.80 -13.32
C VAL A 36 32.73 -10.57 -14.34
N SER A 37 32.22 -11.73 -13.95
CA SER A 37 31.38 -12.57 -14.81
C SER A 37 30.07 -11.85 -15.13
N PHE A 38 30.00 -11.24 -16.30
CA PHE A 38 28.78 -10.67 -16.86
C PHE A 38 27.89 -11.78 -17.37
N TYR A 39 26.71 -11.94 -16.77
CA TYR A 39 25.66 -12.73 -17.35
C TYR A 39 24.78 -11.83 -18.23
N PRO A 40 24.77 -11.99 -19.55
CA PRO A 40 23.93 -11.18 -20.42
C PRO A 40 22.44 -11.43 -20.08
N ILE A 41 21.68 -10.35 -19.99
CA ILE A 41 20.23 -10.43 -19.79
C ILE A 41 19.60 -10.76 -21.12
N SER A 42 18.90 -11.91 -21.20
CA SER A 42 18.07 -12.25 -22.33
C SER A 42 16.68 -11.63 -22.14
N LEU A 43 16.34 -10.66 -22.99
CA LEU A 43 14.99 -10.08 -23.02
C LEU A 43 13.92 -11.14 -23.28
N ASP A 44 14.19 -12.09 -24.15
CA ASP A 44 13.29 -13.21 -24.46
C ASP A 44 12.96 -14.05 -23.20
N GLU A 45 13.93 -14.29 -22.32
CA GLU A 45 13.68 -15.00 -21.05
C GLU A 45 12.82 -14.18 -20.11
N VAL A 46 13.06 -12.87 -20.02
CA VAL A 46 12.27 -11.96 -19.17
C VAL A 46 10.84 -11.88 -19.71
N GLU A 47 10.64 -11.71 -21.01
CA GLU A 47 9.33 -11.66 -21.65
C GLU A 47 8.56 -13.00 -21.49
N LYS A 48 9.23 -14.14 -21.65
CA LYS A 48 8.63 -15.45 -21.39
C LYS A 48 8.19 -15.62 -19.93
N ARG A 49 8.98 -15.11 -18.97
CA ARG A 49 8.60 -15.13 -17.54
C ARG A 49 7.39 -14.24 -17.25
N VAL A 50 7.34 -13.05 -17.83
CA VAL A 50 6.22 -12.11 -17.72
C VAL A 50 4.96 -12.73 -18.33
N ALA A 51 5.06 -13.31 -19.55
CA ALA A 51 3.95 -13.98 -20.20
C ALA A 51 3.40 -15.18 -19.38
N ARG A 52 4.28 -15.98 -18.76
CA ARG A 52 3.88 -17.08 -17.86
C ARG A 52 3.18 -16.58 -16.58
N LYS A 53 3.64 -15.48 -15.99
CA LYS A 53 3.00 -14.86 -14.82
C LYS A 53 1.61 -14.32 -15.17
N ASN A 54 1.48 -13.65 -16.30
CA ASN A 54 0.21 -13.12 -16.78
C ASN A 54 -0.77 -14.23 -17.17
N GLY A 55 -0.27 -15.33 -17.79
CA GLY A 55 -1.07 -16.51 -18.08
C GLY A 55 -1.61 -17.22 -16.84
N ARG A 56 -0.81 -17.32 -15.75
CA ARG A 56 -1.26 -17.87 -14.47
C ARG A 56 -2.28 -16.97 -13.77
N ARG A 57 -2.11 -15.64 -13.82
CA ARG A 57 -3.10 -14.68 -13.31
C ARG A 57 -4.41 -14.75 -14.10
N SER A 58 -4.32 -14.83 -15.44
CA SER A 58 -5.50 -15.00 -16.31
C SER A 58 -6.22 -16.32 -16.08
N SER A 59 -5.53 -17.43 -15.76
CA SER A 59 -6.18 -18.72 -15.45
C SER A 59 -6.86 -18.71 -14.09
N ASN A 60 -6.27 -18.05 -13.06
CA ASN A 60 -6.91 -17.89 -11.75
C ASN A 60 -8.12 -16.95 -11.84
N ASN A 61 -8.04 -15.86 -12.60
CA ASN A 61 -9.18 -14.98 -12.88
C ASN A 61 -10.24 -15.67 -13.77
N ARG A 62 -9.85 -16.59 -14.69
CA ARG A 62 -10.81 -17.35 -15.50
C ARG A 62 -11.59 -18.38 -14.68
N VAL A 63 -11.00 -18.95 -13.63
CA VAL A 63 -11.74 -19.84 -12.72
C VAL A 63 -12.75 -19.01 -11.88
N ALA A 64 -12.42 -17.77 -11.53
CA ALA A 64 -13.38 -16.85 -10.91
C ALA A 64 -14.39 -16.27 -11.91
N GLN A 65 -13.97 -15.96 -13.15
CA GLN A 65 -14.83 -15.45 -14.23
C GLN A 65 -15.60 -16.54 -14.99
N GLY A 66 -15.11 -17.78 -15.04
CA GLY A 66 -15.76 -18.88 -15.77
C GLY A 66 -17.11 -19.30 -15.19
N LYS A 67 -17.42 -18.92 -13.95
CA LYS A 67 -18.76 -19.04 -13.34
C LYS A 67 -19.68 -17.85 -13.64
N LEU A 68 -19.17 -16.78 -14.25
CA LEU A 68 -19.92 -15.57 -14.62
C LEU A 68 -20.56 -15.64 -16.01
N PHE A 69 -20.31 -16.67 -16.80
CA PHE A 69 -20.74 -16.76 -18.21
C PHE A 69 -21.90 -17.73 -18.49
N ASP A 70 -22.39 -18.44 -17.49
CA ASP A 70 -23.60 -19.26 -17.62
C ASP A 70 -24.83 -18.51 -17.07
N GLY A 71 -25.23 -17.44 -17.75
CA GLY A 71 -26.61 -17.01 -18.01
C GLY A 71 -27.53 -16.58 -16.87
N GLU A 72 -27.17 -16.69 -15.59
CA GLU A 72 -27.94 -16.08 -14.48
C GLU A 72 -27.08 -15.02 -13.77
N PRO A 73 -27.67 -13.85 -13.34
CA PRO A 73 -26.96 -12.92 -12.49
C PRO A 73 -26.66 -13.65 -11.18
N LEU A 74 -25.40 -14.05 -10.99
CA LEU A 74 -24.95 -14.53 -9.69
C LEU A 74 -25.21 -13.40 -8.70
N GLU A 75 -26.12 -13.63 -7.76
CA GLU A 75 -26.25 -12.76 -6.60
C GLU A 75 -24.87 -12.67 -5.96
N ASN A 76 -24.21 -11.50 -6.14
CA ASN A 76 -22.91 -11.26 -5.55
C ASN A 76 -23.00 -11.10 -4.02
N VAL A 77 -24.20 -11.12 -3.46
CA VAL A 77 -24.51 -11.05 -2.02
C VAL A 77 -25.29 -12.27 -1.60
N LYS A 78 -24.82 -13.02 -0.62
CA LYS A 78 -25.49 -14.21 -0.09
C LYS A 78 -25.21 -14.42 1.39
N ASP A 79 -26.21 -14.91 2.11
CA ASP A 79 -26.04 -15.37 3.47
C ASP A 79 -25.27 -16.70 3.52
N ILE A 80 -24.31 -16.80 4.41
CA ILE A 80 -23.56 -18.02 4.73
C ILE A 80 -23.50 -18.18 6.25
N VAL A 81 -23.12 -19.38 6.70
CA VAL A 81 -22.87 -19.66 8.12
C VAL A 81 -21.40 -20.05 8.26
N ASN A 82 -20.69 -19.51 9.24
CA ASN A 82 -19.31 -19.86 9.52
C ASN A 82 -19.17 -21.14 10.35
N GLU A 83 -17.95 -21.55 10.68
CA GLU A 83 -17.66 -22.73 11.48
C GLU A 83 -18.17 -22.66 12.94
N PHE A 84 -18.69 -21.50 13.37
CA PHE A 84 -19.25 -21.26 14.72
C PHE A 84 -20.77 -21.07 14.72
N ASP A 85 -21.47 -21.45 13.63
CA ASP A 85 -22.90 -21.22 13.41
C ASP A 85 -23.32 -19.74 13.41
N GLU A 86 -22.38 -18.82 13.18
CA GLU A 86 -22.66 -17.39 13.08
C GLU A 86 -23.06 -17.04 11.62
N LYS A 87 -24.11 -16.24 11.48
CA LYS A 87 -24.57 -15.73 10.19
C LYS A 87 -23.60 -14.67 9.67
N ILE A 88 -23.13 -14.85 8.43
CA ILE A 88 -22.23 -13.91 7.73
C ILE A 88 -22.83 -13.60 6.36
N ILE A 89 -22.75 -12.35 5.94
CA ILE A 89 -23.14 -11.90 4.63
C ILE A 89 -21.89 -11.91 3.72
N ARG A 90 -21.85 -12.82 2.79
CA ARG A 90 -20.77 -12.90 1.80
C ARG A 90 -21.06 -11.99 0.62
N VAL A 91 -20.05 -11.19 0.23
CA VAL A 91 -20.11 -10.29 -0.93
C VAL A 91 -18.90 -10.57 -1.83
N ASP A 92 -19.14 -10.99 -3.07
CA ASP A 92 -18.12 -11.34 -4.05
C ASP A 92 -17.91 -10.18 -5.04
N GLY A 93 -16.69 -9.62 -5.08
CA GLY A 93 -16.31 -8.53 -5.99
C GLY A 93 -16.83 -7.16 -5.56
N ASP A 94 -17.41 -6.40 -6.50
CA ASP A 94 -17.90 -5.05 -6.21
C ASP A 94 -19.07 -5.07 -5.24
N ILE A 95 -18.99 -4.22 -4.20
CA ILE A 95 -20.01 -4.12 -3.15
C ILE A 95 -21.18 -3.25 -3.68
N PRO A 96 -22.44 -3.72 -3.66
CA PRO A 96 -23.58 -2.92 -4.07
C PRO A 96 -23.73 -1.65 -3.23
N VAL A 97 -23.94 -0.49 -3.87
CA VAL A 97 -24.04 0.80 -3.18
C VAL A 97 -25.21 0.83 -2.18
N ASP A 98 -26.30 0.16 -2.51
CA ASP A 98 -27.51 0.04 -1.72
C ASP A 98 -27.53 -1.13 -0.73
N LEU A 99 -26.37 -1.83 -0.57
CA LEU A 99 -26.23 -2.92 0.40
C LEU A 99 -26.76 -2.48 1.77
N LYS A 100 -27.73 -3.22 2.29
CA LYS A 100 -28.29 -2.94 3.62
C LYS A 100 -27.30 -3.41 4.68
N VAL A 101 -27.00 -2.54 5.60
CA VAL A 101 -26.08 -2.77 6.72
C VAL A 101 -26.78 -2.39 8.01
N LYS A 102 -26.76 -3.27 8.99
CA LYS A 102 -27.26 -3.05 10.34
C LYS A 102 -26.10 -3.09 11.33
N ASP A 103 -26.30 -2.48 12.48
CA ASP A 103 -25.32 -2.52 13.57
C ASP A 103 -24.98 -3.96 13.94
N GLY A 104 -23.68 -4.24 13.96
CA GLY A 104 -23.15 -5.56 14.30
C GLY A 104 -23.20 -6.60 13.18
N ASP A 105 -23.72 -6.29 11.98
CA ASP A 105 -23.66 -7.22 10.84
C ASP A 105 -22.20 -7.65 10.57
N ARG A 106 -22.05 -8.90 10.12
CA ARG A 106 -20.75 -9.49 9.78
C ARG A 106 -20.73 -9.81 8.30
N PHE A 107 -19.70 -9.30 7.62
CA PHE A 107 -19.51 -9.46 6.17
C PHE A 107 -18.23 -10.26 5.88
N LEU A 108 -18.27 -11.01 4.79
CA LEU A 108 -17.13 -11.64 4.16
C LEU A 108 -16.96 -11.05 2.76
N PHE A 109 -16.12 -10.03 2.63
CA PHE A 109 -15.84 -9.42 1.34
C PHE A 109 -14.75 -10.20 0.58
N ILE A 110 -15.06 -10.66 -0.63
CA ILE A 110 -14.14 -11.39 -1.51
C ILE A 110 -13.65 -10.46 -2.61
N SER A 111 -12.41 -10.00 -2.49
CA SER A 111 -11.75 -9.22 -3.53
C SER A 111 -11.12 -10.14 -4.58
N TYR A 112 -11.38 -9.91 -5.86
CA TYR A 112 -10.85 -10.76 -6.94
C TYR A 112 -9.44 -10.37 -7.37
N ASP A 113 -9.13 -9.07 -7.45
CA ASP A 113 -7.78 -8.59 -7.80
C ASP A 113 -7.45 -7.27 -7.11
N GLN A 114 -6.71 -7.35 -6.02
CA GLN A 114 -6.23 -6.18 -5.27
C GLN A 114 -5.06 -5.46 -5.94
N SER A 115 -4.67 -5.87 -7.16
CA SER A 115 -3.53 -5.32 -7.90
C SER A 115 -3.91 -4.70 -9.25
N ILE A 116 -5.21 -4.44 -9.46
CA ILE A 116 -5.70 -3.80 -10.69
C ILE A 116 -5.13 -2.38 -10.83
N LEU A 117 -4.98 -1.92 -12.06
CA LEU A 117 -4.44 -0.60 -12.38
C LEU A 117 -3.12 -0.34 -11.60
N THR A 118 -3.04 0.78 -10.89
CA THR A 118 -1.87 1.15 -10.09
C THR A 118 -1.90 0.66 -8.64
N HIS A 119 -2.99 0.00 -8.18
CA HIS A 119 -3.05 -0.54 -6.80
C HIS A 119 -1.92 -1.51 -6.46
N GLY A 120 -1.45 -2.28 -7.46
CA GLY A 120 -0.41 -3.28 -7.32
C GLY A 120 1.02 -2.79 -7.50
N LEU A 121 1.25 -1.50 -7.77
CA LEU A 121 2.54 -0.95 -8.18
C LEU A 121 3.68 -1.22 -7.19
N HIS A 122 3.37 -1.26 -5.90
CA HIS A 122 4.31 -1.61 -4.84
C HIS A 122 3.66 -2.51 -3.78
N LYS A 123 4.45 -3.42 -3.19
CA LYS A 123 4.00 -4.22 -2.05
C LYS A 123 3.94 -3.35 -0.81
N TYR A 124 2.75 -3.20 -0.24
CA TYR A 124 2.52 -2.43 0.99
C TYR A 124 1.70 -3.27 1.95
N PRO A 125 2.11 -3.43 3.23
CA PRO A 125 1.38 -4.27 4.18
C PRO A 125 0.10 -3.58 4.67
N ALA A 126 -0.87 -4.37 5.09
CA ALA A 126 -2.11 -3.93 5.73
C ALA A 126 -2.86 -2.82 4.96
N LYS A 127 -2.86 -2.89 3.61
CA LYS A 127 -3.63 -1.97 2.78
C LYS A 127 -5.07 -2.44 2.63
N PHE A 128 -6.01 -1.51 2.41
CA PHE A 128 -7.37 -1.83 1.99
C PHE A 128 -7.41 -2.69 0.73
N PHE A 129 -8.39 -3.57 0.61
CA PHE A 129 -8.81 -4.06 -0.69
C PHE A 129 -9.66 -2.97 -1.37
N PRO A 130 -9.47 -2.72 -2.69
CA PRO A 130 -9.99 -1.52 -3.36
C PRO A 130 -11.52 -1.37 -3.32
N GLU A 131 -12.26 -2.48 -3.29
CA GLU A 131 -13.72 -2.49 -3.34
C GLU A 131 -14.35 -1.83 -2.11
N LEU A 132 -13.71 -1.95 -0.92
CA LEU A 132 -14.26 -1.37 0.31
C LEU A 132 -14.26 0.18 0.29
N PRO A 133 -13.11 0.88 0.12
CA PRO A 133 -13.14 2.35 0.03
C PRO A 133 -13.93 2.84 -1.19
N ARG A 134 -13.93 2.13 -2.33
CA ARG A 134 -14.77 2.44 -3.49
C ARG A 134 -16.25 2.49 -3.11
N TRP A 135 -16.72 1.46 -2.43
CA TRP A 135 -18.12 1.37 -1.98
C TRP A 135 -18.47 2.47 -0.98
N LEU A 136 -17.63 2.69 0.04
CA LEU A 136 -17.84 3.72 1.04
C LEU A 136 -17.90 5.12 0.42
N ILE A 137 -16.99 5.43 -0.52
CA ILE A 137 -16.97 6.70 -1.23
C ILE A 137 -18.24 6.89 -2.06
N LYS A 138 -18.65 5.88 -2.83
CA LYS A 138 -19.88 5.96 -3.64
C LYS A 138 -21.14 6.11 -2.79
N ARG A 139 -21.17 5.47 -1.62
CA ARG A 139 -22.35 5.47 -0.73
C ARG A 139 -22.50 6.78 0.02
N TYR A 140 -21.41 7.42 0.43
CA TYR A 140 -21.44 8.54 1.37
C TYR A 140 -20.95 9.86 0.78
N SER A 141 -20.70 9.94 -0.53
CA SER A 141 -20.30 11.16 -1.22
C SER A 141 -20.83 11.25 -2.64
N ASN A 142 -20.79 12.44 -3.25
CA ASN A 142 -21.15 12.73 -4.63
C ASN A 142 -19.92 13.00 -5.49
N GLU A 143 -20.04 12.93 -6.82
CA GLU A 143 -18.98 13.37 -7.73
C GLU A 143 -18.63 14.84 -7.48
N GLY A 144 -17.35 15.18 -7.44
CA GLY A 144 -16.82 16.51 -7.14
C GLY A 144 -16.60 16.79 -5.64
N ASP A 145 -17.07 15.94 -4.72
CA ASP A 145 -16.85 16.09 -3.29
C ASP A 145 -15.36 15.92 -2.92
N TYR A 146 -14.97 16.47 -1.76
CA TYR A 146 -13.62 16.41 -1.21
C TYR A 146 -13.51 15.32 -0.14
N ILE A 147 -12.68 14.31 -0.40
CA ILE A 147 -12.44 13.17 0.49
C ILE A 147 -11.12 13.34 1.23
N LEU A 148 -11.13 13.05 2.54
CA LEU A 148 -9.93 13.01 3.38
C LEU A 148 -9.56 11.56 3.71
N ASP A 149 -8.31 11.19 3.53
CA ASP A 149 -7.72 9.99 4.16
C ASP A 149 -6.60 10.42 5.11
N PRO A 150 -6.85 10.50 6.44
CA PRO A 150 -5.85 10.98 7.39
C PRO A 150 -4.72 9.98 7.67
N PHE A 151 -4.81 8.74 7.17
CA PHE A 151 -3.76 7.72 7.26
C PHE A 151 -3.59 7.02 5.91
N THR A 152 -3.21 7.78 4.88
CA THR A 152 -3.30 7.35 3.47
C THR A 152 -2.47 6.11 3.13
N GLY A 153 -1.37 5.86 3.85
CA GLY A 153 -0.49 4.74 3.58
C GLY A 153 -0.11 4.65 2.09
N SER A 154 -0.53 3.59 1.42
CA SER A 154 -0.26 3.39 0.00
C SER A 154 -1.24 4.10 -0.95
N GLY A 155 -2.16 4.94 -0.47
CA GLY A 155 -3.07 5.76 -1.29
C GLY A 155 -4.25 5.01 -1.90
N THR A 156 -4.72 3.92 -1.28
CA THR A 156 -5.85 3.14 -1.84
C THR A 156 -7.15 3.95 -1.87
N THR A 157 -7.48 4.65 -0.77
CA THR A 157 -8.65 5.53 -0.69
C THR A 157 -8.58 6.67 -1.72
N ASN A 158 -7.39 7.29 -1.86
CA ASN A 158 -7.21 8.41 -2.78
C ASN A 158 -7.31 7.98 -4.26
N LEU A 159 -6.78 6.80 -4.59
CA LEU A 159 -6.92 6.24 -5.94
C LEU A 159 -8.38 5.91 -6.26
N GLU A 160 -9.12 5.33 -5.32
CA GLU A 160 -10.56 5.06 -5.50
C GLU A 160 -11.39 6.35 -5.54
N ALA A 161 -11.04 7.38 -4.76
CA ALA A 161 -11.66 8.69 -4.85
C ALA A 161 -11.48 9.30 -6.25
N LEU A 162 -10.25 9.30 -6.76
CA LEU A 162 -9.91 9.78 -8.10
C LEU A 162 -10.71 9.02 -9.18
N LEU A 163 -10.69 7.69 -9.17
CA LEU A 163 -11.37 6.85 -10.17
C LEU A 163 -12.88 7.03 -10.15
N ASN A 164 -13.45 7.45 -9.02
CA ASN A 164 -14.86 7.75 -8.86
C ASN A 164 -15.18 9.25 -8.93
N LYS A 165 -14.27 10.07 -9.46
CA LYS A 165 -14.43 11.52 -9.68
C LYS A 165 -14.65 12.34 -8.39
N ARG A 166 -13.94 12.02 -7.33
CA ARG A 166 -13.87 12.82 -6.11
C ARG A 166 -12.48 13.40 -5.96
N HIS A 167 -12.41 14.66 -5.51
CA HIS A 167 -11.16 15.24 -5.05
C HIS A 167 -10.73 14.55 -3.76
N SER A 168 -9.42 14.48 -3.49
CA SER A 168 -8.98 13.91 -2.23
C SER A 168 -7.66 14.48 -1.71
N VAL A 169 -7.52 14.40 -0.39
CA VAL A 169 -6.28 14.68 0.32
C VAL A 169 -5.92 13.45 1.13
N GLY A 170 -4.68 12.98 0.95
CA GLY A 170 -4.09 11.91 1.75
C GLY A 170 -3.04 12.48 2.70
N VAL A 171 -3.13 12.14 3.98
CA VAL A 171 -2.17 12.52 5.01
C VAL A 171 -1.40 11.31 5.48
N ASP A 172 -0.08 11.41 5.55
CA ASP A 172 0.79 10.40 6.16
C ASP A 172 2.09 11.05 6.62
N VAL A 173 2.59 10.66 7.78
CA VAL A 173 3.88 11.15 8.30
C VAL A 173 5.07 10.49 7.60
N ASP A 174 4.87 9.33 6.93
CA ASP A 174 5.91 8.60 6.22
C ASP A 174 6.12 9.17 4.80
N PRO A 175 7.30 9.72 4.50
CA PRO A 175 7.62 10.23 3.16
C PRO A 175 7.49 9.16 2.06
N PHE A 176 7.82 7.91 2.37
CA PHE A 176 7.70 6.81 1.40
C PHE A 176 6.23 6.54 1.04
N SER A 177 5.34 6.53 2.03
CA SER A 177 3.90 6.37 1.84
C SER A 177 3.34 7.45 0.92
N ARG A 178 3.62 8.73 1.21
CA ARG A 178 3.17 9.86 0.38
C ARG A 178 3.72 9.79 -1.04
N TYR A 179 5.01 9.49 -1.19
CA TYR A 179 5.64 9.35 -2.50
C TYR A 179 4.99 8.23 -3.34
N LEU A 180 4.77 7.08 -2.73
CA LEU A 180 4.09 5.95 -3.39
C LEU A 180 2.66 6.30 -3.76
N ALA A 181 1.89 6.90 -2.85
CA ALA A 181 0.52 7.30 -3.07
C ALA A 181 0.40 8.32 -4.23
N GLN A 182 1.29 9.33 -4.25
CA GLN A 182 1.36 10.31 -5.33
C GLN A 182 1.58 9.66 -6.70
N VAL A 183 2.52 8.72 -6.79
CA VAL A 183 2.81 8.05 -8.06
C VAL A 183 1.63 7.19 -8.53
N LYS A 184 0.92 6.54 -7.62
CA LYS A 184 -0.24 5.71 -7.95
C LYS A 184 -1.41 6.49 -8.55
N VAL A 185 -1.60 7.73 -8.14
CA VAL A 185 -2.72 8.58 -8.61
C VAL A 185 -2.33 9.50 -9.79
N THR A 186 -1.08 9.44 -10.24
CA THR A 186 -0.57 10.31 -11.31
C THR A 186 -0.70 9.61 -12.66
N PRO A 187 -1.58 10.10 -13.57
CA PRO A 187 -1.67 9.56 -14.92
C PRO A 187 -0.46 9.98 -15.77
N LEU A 188 -0.04 9.09 -16.68
CA LEU A 188 1.14 9.27 -17.52
C LEU A 188 0.76 9.32 -19.01
N LYS A 189 1.50 10.11 -19.80
CA LYS A 189 1.33 10.16 -21.26
C LYS A 189 1.86 8.88 -21.89
N GLU A 190 1.00 8.15 -22.61
CA GLU A 190 1.32 6.85 -23.21
C GLU A 190 2.54 6.91 -24.14
N GLU A 191 2.63 7.92 -25.01
CA GLU A 191 3.74 8.08 -25.96
C GLU A 191 5.08 8.28 -25.24
N GLU A 192 5.08 9.08 -24.16
CA GLU A 192 6.28 9.38 -23.40
C GLU A 192 6.77 8.18 -22.60
N ILE A 193 5.88 7.40 -21.96
CA ILE A 193 6.28 6.20 -21.23
C ILE A 193 6.78 5.10 -22.16
N ILE A 194 6.21 4.94 -23.36
CA ILE A 194 6.66 3.97 -24.35
C ILE A 194 8.06 4.33 -24.87
N SER A 195 8.31 5.61 -25.18
CA SER A 195 9.63 6.07 -25.68
C SER A 195 10.70 5.94 -24.58
N SER A 196 10.39 6.37 -23.36
CA SER A 196 11.30 6.28 -22.22
C SER A 196 11.61 4.81 -21.82
N ARG A 197 10.63 3.89 -21.92
CA ARG A 197 10.84 2.45 -21.74
C ARG A 197 11.90 1.90 -22.68
N LYS A 198 11.82 2.23 -23.98
CA LYS A 198 12.80 1.77 -24.97
C LYS A 198 14.21 2.24 -24.62
N SER A 199 14.35 3.51 -24.20
CA SER A 199 15.62 4.08 -23.77
C SER A 199 16.17 3.38 -22.52
N LEU A 200 15.30 3.13 -21.53
CA LEU A 200 15.70 2.52 -20.26
C LEU A 200 16.10 1.05 -20.43
N ILE A 201 15.34 0.26 -21.19
CA ILE A 201 15.68 -1.15 -21.50
C ILE A 201 17.01 -1.21 -22.24
N ARG A 202 17.26 -0.32 -23.23
CA ARG A 202 18.56 -0.26 -23.91
C ARG A 202 19.69 0.03 -22.93
N SER A 203 19.46 0.90 -21.95
CA SER A 203 20.46 1.20 -20.91
C SER A 203 20.74 -0.03 -20.03
N VAL A 204 19.70 -0.78 -19.66
CA VAL A 204 19.83 -2.02 -18.88
C VAL A 204 20.64 -3.07 -19.63
N LEU A 205 20.38 -3.27 -20.94
CA LEU A 205 21.12 -4.23 -21.78
C LEU A 205 22.60 -3.85 -21.96
N ASN A 206 22.91 -2.55 -21.90
CA ASN A 206 24.27 -2.02 -21.99
C ASN A 206 24.81 -1.67 -20.59
N TYR A 207 24.42 -2.43 -19.56
CA TYR A 207 24.93 -2.25 -18.21
C TYR A 207 26.45 -2.33 -18.18
N ASN A 208 27.07 -1.36 -17.54
CA ASN A 208 28.49 -1.35 -17.30
C ASN A 208 28.75 -0.77 -15.90
N PRO A 209 29.28 -1.58 -14.95
CA PRO A 209 29.51 -1.15 -13.58
C PRO A 209 30.52 -0.01 -13.47
N SER A 210 31.48 0.12 -14.41
CA SER A 210 32.45 1.22 -14.40
C SER A 210 31.87 2.61 -14.63
N LYS A 211 30.59 2.69 -15.03
CA LYS A 211 29.83 3.94 -15.16
C LYS A 211 29.18 4.40 -13.85
N VAL A 212 29.26 3.61 -12.80
CA VAL A 212 28.81 3.96 -11.45
C VAL A 212 29.98 4.55 -10.68
N THR A 213 29.76 5.69 -10.07
CA THR A 213 30.76 6.39 -9.25
C THR A 213 30.31 6.40 -7.79
N ASP A 214 31.19 6.70 -6.87
CA ASP A 214 30.85 6.75 -5.43
C ASP A 214 29.70 7.72 -5.13
N SER A 215 29.60 8.80 -5.90
CA SER A 215 28.47 9.76 -5.77
C SER A 215 27.12 9.20 -6.21
N ASP A 216 27.08 8.09 -6.92
CA ASP A 216 25.85 7.41 -7.31
C ASP A 216 25.35 6.44 -6.21
N LEU A 217 26.20 6.12 -5.23
CA LEU A 217 25.87 5.19 -4.16
C LEU A 217 25.12 5.90 -3.02
N PRO A 218 24.02 5.33 -2.50
CA PRO A 218 23.39 5.86 -1.31
C PRO A 218 24.25 5.54 -0.07
N ASP A 219 24.29 6.47 0.88
CA ASP A 219 24.93 6.26 2.18
C ASP A 219 23.89 5.93 3.24
N PHE A 220 23.91 4.70 3.76
CA PHE A 220 23.04 4.27 4.84
C PHE A 220 23.66 3.14 5.69
N PRO A 221 23.21 2.98 6.95
CA PRO A 221 23.81 2.03 7.88
C PRO A 221 23.73 0.57 7.40
N TYR A 222 24.86 -0.14 7.51
CA TYR A 222 24.95 -1.57 7.24
C TYR A 222 24.63 -1.99 5.81
N GLN A 223 24.90 -1.14 4.83
CA GLN A 223 24.62 -1.38 3.41
C GLN A 223 25.17 -2.73 2.93
N ASP A 224 26.42 -3.04 3.25
CA ASP A 224 27.08 -4.30 2.86
C ASP A 224 26.47 -5.56 3.49
N ASN A 225 25.76 -5.41 4.62
CA ASN A 225 24.99 -6.52 5.18
C ASN A 225 23.70 -6.78 4.40
N TRP A 226 23.09 -5.72 3.86
CA TRP A 226 21.83 -5.80 3.15
C TRP A 226 21.97 -6.22 1.70
N PHE A 227 23.09 -5.89 1.04
CA PHE A 227 23.27 -6.12 -0.40
C PHE A 227 24.68 -6.63 -0.73
N ASN A 228 24.77 -7.47 -1.76
CA ASN A 228 26.03 -7.81 -2.37
C ASN A 228 26.52 -6.62 -3.21
N LYS A 229 27.84 -6.48 -3.36
CA LYS A 229 28.48 -5.35 -4.06
C LYS A 229 27.94 -5.17 -5.49
N GLU A 230 27.76 -6.27 -6.23
CA GLU A 230 27.26 -6.27 -7.60
C GLU A 230 25.83 -5.69 -7.65
N ILE A 231 24.98 -6.06 -6.70
CA ILE A 231 23.60 -5.56 -6.61
C ILE A 231 23.57 -4.06 -6.27
N ILE A 232 24.45 -3.60 -5.41
CA ILE A 232 24.60 -2.16 -5.11
C ILE A 232 24.89 -1.39 -6.40
N LEU A 233 25.86 -1.86 -7.19
CA LEU A 233 26.23 -1.23 -8.46
C LEU A 233 25.08 -1.27 -9.49
N GLU A 234 24.33 -2.38 -9.57
CA GLU A 234 23.19 -2.51 -10.45
C GLU A 234 22.06 -1.53 -10.08
N LEU A 235 21.70 -1.45 -8.79
CA LEU A 235 20.67 -0.53 -8.30
C LEU A 235 21.09 0.93 -8.49
N ALA A 236 22.32 1.27 -8.18
CA ALA A 236 22.86 2.62 -8.39
C ALA A 236 22.86 3.01 -9.89
N TYR A 237 23.26 2.07 -10.76
CA TYR A 237 23.21 2.29 -12.20
C TYR A 237 21.77 2.52 -12.68
N LEU A 238 20.80 1.70 -12.24
CA LEU A 238 19.40 1.87 -12.58
C LEU A 238 18.88 3.23 -12.13
N ARG A 239 19.16 3.64 -10.87
CA ARG A 239 18.80 4.95 -10.34
C ARG A 239 19.39 6.08 -11.18
N LYS A 240 20.67 6.02 -11.50
CA LYS A 240 21.35 7.00 -12.36
C LYS A 240 20.70 7.08 -13.75
N LYS A 241 20.33 5.94 -14.34
CA LYS A 241 19.67 5.92 -15.65
C LYS A 241 18.25 6.48 -15.62
N ILE A 242 17.48 6.20 -14.58
CA ILE A 242 16.15 6.80 -14.37
C ILE A 242 16.27 8.32 -14.25
N ASN A 243 17.18 8.81 -13.42
CA ASN A 243 17.39 10.25 -13.20
C ASN A 243 17.81 10.97 -14.48
N SER A 244 18.61 10.32 -15.33
CA SER A 244 19.12 10.88 -16.59
C SER A 244 18.17 10.72 -17.79
N LEU A 245 16.99 10.11 -17.62
CA LEU A 245 16.00 10.00 -18.68
C LEU A 245 15.56 11.39 -19.16
N LYS A 246 15.43 11.54 -20.48
CA LYS A 246 14.75 12.68 -21.09
C LYS A 246 13.24 12.41 -21.06
N ALA A 247 12.65 12.56 -19.88
CA ALA A 247 11.23 12.31 -19.62
C ALA A 247 10.77 13.24 -18.48
N SER A 248 9.44 13.39 -18.36
CA SER A 248 8.81 14.15 -17.29
C SER A 248 9.16 13.62 -15.90
N SER A 249 8.99 14.44 -14.87
CA SER A 249 9.19 14.04 -13.47
C SER A 249 8.28 12.88 -13.08
N GLU A 250 7.05 12.89 -13.55
CA GLU A 250 6.02 11.89 -13.29
C GLU A 250 6.46 10.51 -13.79
N ILE A 251 7.03 10.45 -14.99
CA ILE A 251 7.56 9.20 -15.56
C ILE A 251 8.80 8.72 -14.80
N LYS A 252 9.69 9.64 -14.42
CA LYS A 252 10.86 9.28 -13.59
C LYS A 252 10.41 8.74 -12.23
N ASN A 253 9.44 9.38 -11.60
CA ASN A 253 8.86 8.93 -10.33
C ASN A 253 8.22 7.54 -10.44
N PHE A 254 7.49 7.27 -11.52
CA PHE A 254 6.97 5.94 -11.80
C PHE A 254 8.07 4.87 -11.88
N TYR A 255 9.13 5.11 -12.65
CA TYR A 255 10.27 4.17 -12.72
C TYR A 255 11.02 4.05 -11.40
N THR A 256 11.09 5.12 -10.62
CA THR A 256 11.68 5.10 -9.27
C THR A 256 10.86 4.21 -8.33
N VAL A 257 9.53 4.23 -8.38
CA VAL A 257 8.67 3.30 -7.62
C VAL A 257 8.83 1.86 -8.14
N CYS A 258 8.96 1.66 -9.45
CA CYS A 258 9.27 0.33 -10.00
C CYS A 258 10.63 -0.18 -9.48
N LEU A 259 11.65 0.67 -9.41
CA LEU A 259 12.95 0.33 -8.80
C LEU A 259 12.79 0.01 -7.32
N SER A 260 12.07 0.83 -6.58
CA SER A 260 11.77 0.62 -5.16
C SER A 260 11.13 -0.74 -4.90
N SER A 261 10.20 -1.17 -5.72
CA SER A 261 9.45 -2.42 -5.55
C SER A 261 10.32 -3.68 -5.63
N ILE A 262 11.50 -3.60 -6.22
CA ILE A 262 12.44 -4.73 -6.32
C ILE A 262 13.53 -4.73 -5.25
N ILE A 263 13.78 -3.62 -4.58
CA ILE A 263 14.92 -3.44 -3.64
C ILE A 263 14.98 -4.57 -2.62
N ARG A 264 13.87 -4.85 -1.95
CA ARG A 264 13.79 -5.92 -0.97
C ARG A 264 14.00 -7.31 -1.59
N ALA A 265 13.50 -7.52 -2.79
CA ALA A 265 13.62 -8.80 -3.48
C ALA A 265 15.08 -9.13 -3.82
N VAL A 266 15.89 -8.13 -4.15
CA VAL A 266 17.31 -8.28 -4.50
C VAL A 266 18.27 -8.01 -3.34
N SER A 267 17.75 -7.74 -2.14
CA SER A 267 18.54 -7.63 -0.91
C SER A 267 18.65 -8.98 -0.20
N ASN A 268 19.46 -9.06 0.84
CA ASN A 268 19.57 -10.21 1.75
C ASN A 268 18.37 -10.30 2.74
N ALA A 269 17.44 -9.34 2.72
CA ALA A 269 16.28 -9.33 3.58
C ALA A 269 15.29 -10.45 3.22
N ASP A 270 14.60 -10.97 4.23
CA ASP A 270 13.51 -11.93 4.05
C ASP A 270 12.30 -11.28 3.34
N ASN A 271 11.88 -11.85 2.21
CA ASN A 271 10.75 -11.36 1.43
C ASN A 271 9.39 -11.63 2.08
N ASN A 272 9.33 -12.59 3.02
CA ASN A 272 8.09 -13.07 3.64
C ASN A 272 7.86 -12.47 5.04
N CYS A 273 8.78 -11.65 5.53
CA CYS A 273 8.62 -10.96 6.81
C CYS A 273 8.13 -9.52 6.57
N THR A 274 7.16 -9.05 7.32
CA THR A 274 6.70 -7.66 7.23
C THR A 274 7.83 -6.70 7.60
N ARG A 275 8.53 -6.95 8.71
CA ARG A 275 9.72 -6.17 9.09
C ARG A 275 10.90 -6.54 8.20
N THR A 276 11.69 -5.56 7.79
CA THR A 276 12.95 -5.80 7.08
C THR A 276 13.97 -6.42 8.03
N VAL A 277 14.26 -7.70 7.80
CA VAL A 277 15.19 -8.51 8.62
C VAL A 277 15.96 -9.49 7.75
N ILE A 278 17.20 -9.78 8.14
CA ILE A 278 18.00 -10.86 7.53
C ILE A 278 17.80 -12.12 8.37
N ARG A 279 17.27 -13.18 7.75
CA ARG A 279 17.12 -14.49 8.38
C ARG A 279 18.15 -15.46 7.80
N LYS A 280 19.30 -15.62 8.48
CA LYS A 280 20.39 -16.48 8.03
C LYS A 280 19.94 -17.91 7.70
N LYS A 281 18.93 -18.46 8.42
CA LYS A 281 18.38 -19.81 8.18
C LYS A 281 17.73 -19.99 6.80
N LEU A 282 17.26 -18.90 6.14
CA LEU A 282 16.62 -18.99 4.83
C LEU A 282 17.63 -19.20 3.71
N ASN A 283 18.92 -18.95 3.93
CA ASN A 283 19.97 -19.03 2.92
C ASN A 283 19.56 -18.39 1.57
N LYS A 284 18.97 -17.18 1.67
CA LYS A 284 18.51 -16.44 0.48
C LYS A 284 19.71 -16.12 -0.41
N LYS A 285 19.63 -16.55 -1.66
CA LYS A 285 20.65 -16.28 -2.65
C LYS A 285 20.21 -15.19 -3.59
N VAL A 286 21.07 -14.22 -3.83
CA VAL A 286 20.91 -13.13 -4.79
C VAL A 286 22.16 -13.13 -5.67
N TYR A 287 21.95 -13.09 -6.97
CA TYR A 287 23.03 -13.22 -7.95
C TYR A 287 23.23 -11.94 -8.73
N PRO A 288 24.43 -11.72 -9.31
CA PRO A 288 24.65 -10.66 -10.29
C PRO A 288 23.58 -10.67 -11.39
N SER A 289 23.19 -9.51 -11.85
CA SER A 289 22.10 -9.25 -12.80
C SER A 289 20.67 -9.45 -12.27
N ASP A 290 20.47 -9.85 -11.02
CA ASP A 290 19.13 -10.02 -10.46
C ASP A 290 18.36 -8.68 -10.35
N ALA A 291 19.04 -7.57 -10.02
CA ALA A 291 18.38 -6.28 -9.95
C ALA A 291 17.95 -5.80 -11.35
N LEU A 292 18.81 -5.95 -12.33
CA LEU A 292 18.52 -5.60 -13.72
C LEU A 292 17.35 -6.42 -14.30
N LYS A 293 17.37 -7.74 -14.09
CA LYS A 293 16.31 -8.67 -14.52
C LYS A 293 14.97 -8.35 -13.87
N LYS A 294 14.95 -8.20 -12.52
CA LYS A 294 13.71 -7.92 -11.78
C LYS A 294 13.13 -6.55 -12.13
N PHE A 295 13.99 -5.55 -12.30
CA PHE A 295 13.55 -4.23 -12.73
C PHE A 295 12.88 -4.28 -14.11
N THR A 296 13.53 -4.96 -15.08
CA THR A 296 12.95 -5.14 -16.41
C THR A 296 11.62 -5.90 -16.36
N GLU A 297 11.53 -7.00 -15.60
CA GLU A 297 10.26 -7.71 -15.39
C GLU A 297 9.19 -6.78 -14.82
N THR A 298 9.54 -5.94 -13.84
CA THR A 298 8.60 -5.04 -13.17
C THR A 298 8.06 -3.99 -14.14
N ILE A 299 8.92 -3.30 -14.89
CA ILE A 299 8.45 -2.27 -15.84
C ILE A 299 7.59 -2.87 -16.96
N LEU A 300 7.89 -4.09 -17.42
CA LEU A 300 7.08 -4.78 -18.43
C LEU A 300 5.69 -5.18 -17.90
N VAL A 301 5.55 -5.41 -16.59
CA VAL A 301 4.26 -5.73 -15.95
C VAL A 301 3.47 -4.47 -15.61
N GLU A 302 4.13 -3.42 -15.12
CA GLU A 302 3.43 -2.26 -14.55
C GLU A 302 3.11 -1.18 -15.61
N ILE A 303 3.88 -1.07 -16.69
CA ILE A 303 3.61 -0.09 -17.77
C ILE A 303 2.21 -0.29 -18.39
N PRO A 304 1.77 -1.49 -18.78
CA PRO A 304 0.41 -1.68 -19.31
C PRO A 304 -0.67 -1.23 -18.34
N LYS A 305 -0.48 -1.45 -17.04
CA LYS A 305 -1.45 -1.09 -16.00
C LYS A 305 -1.55 0.43 -15.80
N VAL A 306 -0.39 1.13 -15.79
CA VAL A 306 -0.40 2.59 -15.66
C VAL A 306 -0.95 3.26 -16.91
N ILE A 307 -0.75 2.69 -18.11
CA ILE A 307 -1.39 3.16 -19.34
C ILE A 307 -2.91 2.97 -19.25
N GLU A 308 -3.39 1.79 -18.84
CA GLU A 308 -4.81 1.53 -18.63
C GLU A 308 -5.42 2.51 -17.62
N PHE A 309 -4.75 2.73 -16.48
CA PHE A 309 -5.13 3.73 -15.50
C PHE A 309 -5.22 5.14 -16.13
N SER A 310 -4.20 5.55 -16.88
CA SER A 310 -4.13 6.89 -17.49
C SER A 310 -5.22 7.15 -18.52
N GLN A 311 -5.69 6.09 -19.20
CA GLN A 311 -6.77 6.19 -20.20
C GLN A 311 -8.16 6.38 -19.54
N ILE A 312 -8.35 5.96 -18.30
CA ILE A 312 -9.63 6.08 -17.57
C ILE A 312 -9.61 7.15 -16.50
N CYS A 313 -8.44 7.68 -16.16
CA CYS A 313 -8.26 8.67 -15.11
C CYS A 313 -8.97 9.99 -15.47
N PRO A 314 -9.83 10.53 -14.59
CA PRO A 314 -10.38 11.87 -14.77
C PRO A 314 -9.30 12.92 -14.49
N TRP A 315 -8.98 13.75 -15.48
CA TRP A 315 -7.88 14.73 -15.42
C TRP A 315 -8.23 16.02 -14.65
N ASP A 316 -9.48 16.27 -14.40
CA ASP A 316 -10.02 17.45 -13.71
C ASP A 316 -10.11 17.27 -12.19
N ILE A 317 -9.88 16.06 -11.69
CA ILE A 317 -9.93 15.71 -10.26
C ILE A 317 -8.56 15.96 -9.61
N LYS A 318 -8.57 16.63 -8.47
CA LYS A 318 -7.36 16.99 -7.71
C LYS A 318 -7.13 15.98 -6.58
N VAL A 319 -5.90 15.46 -6.50
CA VAL A 319 -5.44 14.61 -5.40
C VAL A 319 -4.13 15.19 -4.87
N GLY A 320 -4.04 15.36 -3.55
CA GLY A 320 -2.88 15.94 -2.88
C GLY A 320 -2.37 15.12 -1.71
N PHE A 321 -1.03 15.15 -1.49
CA PHE A 321 -0.36 14.49 -0.36
C PHE A 321 0.64 15.49 0.28
N PRO A 322 0.19 16.40 1.14
CA PRO A 322 1.04 17.43 1.74
C PRO A 322 2.18 16.85 2.60
N ASP A 323 3.38 17.42 2.48
CA ASP A 323 4.60 16.91 3.14
C ASP A 323 4.65 17.16 4.64
N ASP A 324 4.01 18.24 5.11
CA ASP A 324 4.14 18.75 6.47
C ASP A 324 2.88 18.53 7.31
N MET A 325 2.14 17.47 7.03
CA MET A 325 0.85 17.18 7.65
C MET A 325 0.88 15.90 8.47
N ASP A 326 0.21 15.96 9.61
CA ASP A 326 -0.01 14.85 10.55
C ASP A 326 -1.51 14.68 10.75
N ALA A 327 -1.98 13.46 10.87
CA ALA A 327 -3.38 13.14 11.12
C ALA A 327 -3.96 13.76 12.39
N ARG A 328 -3.08 14.17 13.32
CA ARG A 328 -3.41 14.86 14.59
C ARG A 328 -3.37 16.38 14.48
N ASN A 329 -2.95 16.91 13.32
CA ASN A 329 -2.87 18.35 13.03
C ASN A 329 -3.02 18.58 11.52
N ILE A 330 -4.27 18.64 11.05
CA ILE A 330 -4.63 18.76 9.64
C ILE A 330 -4.70 20.23 9.25
N LYS A 331 -3.76 20.70 8.41
CA LYS A 331 -3.63 22.10 8.01
C LYS A 331 -4.62 22.49 6.90
N TYR A 332 -5.89 22.29 7.17
CA TYR A 332 -7.02 22.70 6.35
C TYR A 332 -8.02 23.49 7.22
N GLU A 333 -8.78 24.36 6.59
CA GLU A 333 -9.84 25.12 7.21
C GLU A 333 -10.96 24.21 7.76
N ASP A 334 -11.69 24.72 8.75
CA ASP A 334 -12.86 24.04 9.29
C ASP A 334 -13.89 23.77 8.18
N SER A 335 -14.57 22.63 8.27
CA SER A 335 -15.65 22.30 7.34
C SER A 335 -15.24 22.26 5.87
N THR A 336 -14.05 21.71 5.56
CA THR A 336 -13.51 21.59 4.21
C THR A 336 -13.98 20.31 3.51
N PHE A 337 -14.01 19.18 4.22
CA PHE A 337 -14.20 17.85 3.61
C PHE A 337 -15.64 17.34 3.73
N ASP A 338 -16.09 16.65 2.67
CA ASP A 338 -17.44 16.07 2.58
C ASP A 338 -17.49 14.65 3.18
N LEU A 339 -16.36 13.97 3.21
CA LEU A 339 -16.22 12.61 3.75
C LEU A 339 -14.76 12.37 4.19
N ALA A 340 -14.58 11.63 5.27
CA ALA A 340 -13.28 11.04 5.59
C ALA A 340 -13.39 9.52 5.62
N VAL A 341 -12.44 8.80 4.99
CA VAL A 341 -12.37 7.33 4.96
C VAL A 341 -10.95 6.88 5.16
N THR A 342 -10.70 6.02 6.15
CA THR A 342 -9.34 5.57 6.48
C THR A 342 -9.28 4.22 7.17
N SER A 343 -8.10 3.58 7.12
CA SER A 343 -7.72 2.52 8.04
C SER A 343 -6.49 3.00 8.82
N PRO A 344 -6.68 3.50 10.05
CA PRO A 344 -5.55 3.96 10.86
C PRO A 344 -4.62 2.79 11.22
N PRO A 345 -3.36 3.05 11.60
CA PRO A 345 -2.52 2.03 12.20
C PRO A 345 -3.23 1.38 13.40
N TYR A 346 -3.03 0.06 13.60
CA TYR A 346 -3.60 -0.63 14.77
C TYR A 346 -2.68 -0.46 15.98
N ALA A 347 -3.23 -0.55 17.18
CA ALA A 347 -2.43 -0.57 18.40
C ALA A 347 -1.43 -1.74 18.35
N ASN A 348 -0.14 -1.48 18.51
CA ASN A 348 0.92 -2.47 18.39
C ASN A 348 1.11 -3.05 16.97
N ALA A 349 0.86 -2.25 15.95
CA ALA A 349 0.85 -2.61 14.55
C ALA A 349 2.24 -2.65 13.88
N VAL A 350 2.22 -2.63 12.56
CA VAL A 350 3.39 -2.67 11.68
C VAL A 350 4.30 -1.46 11.90
N ASP A 351 5.59 -1.68 12.16
CA ASP A 351 6.62 -0.65 12.13
C ASP A 351 6.91 -0.28 10.65
N TYR A 352 6.11 0.62 10.08
CA TYR A 352 6.20 1.01 8.67
C TYR A 352 7.58 1.55 8.28
N PRO A 353 8.24 2.45 9.05
CA PRO A 353 9.58 2.88 8.72
C PRO A 353 10.60 1.76 8.65
N ARG A 354 10.47 0.72 9.49
CA ARG A 354 11.33 -0.46 9.42
C ARG A 354 10.95 -1.39 8.28
N THR A 355 9.68 -1.43 7.91
CA THR A 355 9.19 -2.23 6.80
C THR A 355 9.79 -1.74 5.47
N HIS A 356 9.78 -0.43 5.26
CA HIS A 356 10.25 0.22 4.03
C HIS A 356 11.61 0.90 4.16
N GLN A 357 12.44 0.46 5.15
CA GLN A 357 13.71 1.15 5.42
C GLN A 357 14.68 1.10 4.24
N LEU A 358 14.78 -0.02 3.52
CA LEU A 358 15.70 -0.15 2.39
C LEU A 358 15.23 0.69 1.21
N GLU A 359 13.93 0.68 0.95
CA GLU A 359 13.27 1.51 -0.05
C GLU A 359 13.51 3.00 0.25
N SER A 360 13.28 3.43 1.49
CA SER A 360 13.45 4.82 1.93
C SER A 360 14.90 5.29 1.81
N TYR A 361 15.88 4.44 2.12
CA TYR A 361 17.29 4.77 1.95
C TYR A 361 17.68 4.88 0.47
N TRP A 362 17.27 3.94 -0.38
CA TRP A 362 17.56 3.97 -1.79
C TRP A 362 16.88 5.13 -2.53
N LEU A 363 15.73 5.60 -2.05
CA LEU A 363 15.02 6.75 -2.59
C LEU A 363 15.45 8.08 -1.95
N GLU A 364 16.40 8.06 -1.01
CA GLU A 364 16.85 9.26 -0.27
C GLU A 364 15.73 9.98 0.47
N LEU A 365 14.69 9.23 0.89
CA LEU A 365 13.58 9.71 1.71
C LEU A 365 13.86 9.62 3.22
N ALA A 366 14.92 8.91 3.59
CA ALA A 366 15.39 8.80 4.96
C ALA A 366 16.92 8.68 4.99
N PHE A 367 17.52 9.22 6.05
CA PHE A 367 18.97 9.21 6.29
C PHE A 367 19.28 8.78 7.72
N GLY A 368 20.31 8.00 7.93
CA GLY A 368 20.77 7.59 9.26
C GLY A 368 19.72 6.82 10.05
N SER A 369 19.39 7.30 11.27
CA SER A 369 18.47 6.62 12.17
C SER A 369 16.99 6.91 11.83
N LEU A 370 16.18 5.86 11.72
CA LEU A 370 14.73 5.97 11.52
C LEU A 370 13.95 6.27 12.83
N THR A 371 14.62 6.34 13.98
CA THR A 371 13.96 6.55 15.27
C THR A 371 13.10 7.83 15.32
N PRO A 372 13.55 8.99 14.81
CA PRO A 372 12.70 10.18 14.78
C PRO A 372 11.41 10.00 13.96
N LEU A 373 11.51 9.34 12.80
CA LEU A 373 10.34 9.04 11.98
C LEU A 373 9.39 8.05 12.67
N LYS A 374 9.93 6.99 13.29
CA LYS A 374 9.12 6.01 14.05
C LYS A 374 8.29 6.66 15.14
N ARG A 375 8.85 7.61 15.88
CA ARG A 375 8.15 8.31 16.98
C ARG A 375 6.98 9.16 16.51
N LYS A 376 6.96 9.59 15.25
CA LYS A 376 5.83 10.33 14.66
C LYS A 376 4.61 9.46 14.35
N HIS A 377 4.81 8.15 14.18
CA HIS A 377 3.71 7.25 13.80
C HIS A 377 2.78 6.97 14.98
N VAL A 378 1.49 7.02 14.71
CA VAL A 378 0.45 6.53 15.62
C VAL A 378 0.64 5.03 15.84
N GLY A 379 0.52 4.56 17.08
CA GLY A 379 0.76 3.15 17.43
C GLY A 379 2.23 2.74 17.47
N THR A 380 3.16 3.70 17.47
CA THR A 380 4.61 3.42 17.51
C THR A 380 5.05 2.66 18.75
N GLU A 381 5.97 1.70 18.56
CA GLU A 381 6.67 1.04 19.67
C GLU A 381 7.91 1.82 20.15
N SER A 382 8.27 2.93 19.50
CA SER A 382 9.46 3.73 19.80
C SER A 382 9.17 4.76 20.90
N VAL A 383 8.98 4.28 22.14
CA VAL A 383 8.68 5.08 23.35
C VAL A 383 9.89 5.16 24.28
N LEU A 384 9.96 6.21 25.09
CA LEU A 384 11.05 6.41 26.06
C LEU A 384 10.72 5.75 27.39
N SER A 385 11.74 5.27 28.12
CA SER A 385 11.54 4.61 29.43
C SER A 385 10.90 5.50 30.48
N LYS A 386 11.04 6.81 30.37
CA LYS A 386 10.39 7.77 31.26
C LYS A 386 8.88 7.85 31.05
N ASP A 387 8.40 7.56 29.81
CA ASP A 387 7.01 7.75 29.42
C ASP A 387 6.06 6.70 30.02
N TYR A 388 6.59 5.51 30.38
CA TYR A 388 5.81 4.40 30.93
C TYR A 388 6.14 4.04 32.40
N ARG A 389 6.64 5.03 33.16
CA ARG A 389 6.86 4.88 34.62
C ARG A 389 5.56 4.84 35.38
N ASP A 390 4.61 5.65 34.95
CA ASP A 390 3.32 5.82 35.59
C ASP A 390 2.21 5.23 34.73
N LEU A 391 1.12 4.82 35.37
CA LEU A 391 -0.11 4.39 34.69
C LEU A 391 -0.81 5.64 34.13
N HIS A 392 -1.25 5.54 32.87
CA HIS A 392 -2.01 6.57 32.18
C HIS A 392 -3.43 6.12 31.92
N GLU A 393 -4.39 7.06 31.95
CA GLU A 393 -5.80 6.85 31.69
C GLU A 393 -6.28 7.71 30.54
N ILE A 394 -7.12 7.15 29.65
CA ILE A 394 -7.75 7.86 28.55
C ILE A 394 -9.14 8.43 28.90
N GLY A 395 -9.67 8.04 30.07
CA GLY A 395 -10.98 8.41 30.55
C GLY A 395 -12.13 7.63 29.92
N ILE A 396 -11.84 6.47 29.33
CA ILE A 396 -12.82 5.45 28.89
C ILE A 396 -12.69 4.26 29.84
N LYS A 397 -13.65 4.10 30.74
CA LYS A 397 -13.59 3.15 31.87
C LYS A 397 -13.15 1.72 31.46
N GLU A 398 -13.65 1.20 30.35
CA GLU A 398 -13.32 -0.14 29.87
C GLU A 398 -11.89 -0.19 29.30
N ALA A 399 -11.44 0.85 28.60
CA ALA A 399 -10.08 0.95 28.10
C ALA A 399 -9.09 1.10 29.24
N ASP A 400 -9.38 1.96 30.21
CA ASP A 400 -8.51 2.21 31.37
C ASP A 400 -8.33 0.97 32.20
N ARG A 401 -9.39 0.16 32.42
CA ARG A 401 -9.28 -1.15 33.08
C ARG A 401 -8.33 -2.09 32.31
N VAL A 402 -8.46 -2.21 30.99
CA VAL A 402 -7.60 -3.07 30.18
C VAL A 402 -6.16 -2.56 30.19
N ILE A 403 -5.95 -1.25 30.07
CA ILE A 403 -4.61 -0.62 30.17
C ILE A 403 -3.99 -0.90 31.53
N SER A 404 -4.74 -0.81 32.63
CA SER A 404 -4.28 -1.15 33.98
C SER A 404 -3.86 -2.62 34.09
N ASN A 405 -4.65 -3.56 33.59
CA ASN A 405 -4.31 -4.99 33.56
C ASN A 405 -3.02 -5.28 32.76
N ILE A 406 -2.82 -4.53 31.65
CA ILE A 406 -1.59 -4.63 30.85
C ILE A 406 -0.41 -4.04 31.63
N TYR A 407 -0.62 -2.92 32.33
CA TYR A 407 0.42 -2.20 33.09
C TYR A 407 1.04 -3.10 34.18
N GLU A 408 0.23 -3.85 34.89
CA GLU A 408 0.71 -4.82 35.91
C GLU A 408 1.68 -5.86 35.33
N LYS A 409 1.51 -6.22 34.04
CA LYS A 409 2.31 -7.22 33.32
C LYS A 409 3.48 -6.61 32.54
N ASP A 410 3.24 -5.45 31.91
CA ASP A 410 4.18 -4.77 31.01
C ASP A 410 3.84 -3.29 30.89
N PRO A 411 4.44 -2.43 31.74
CA PRO A 411 4.20 -0.97 31.71
C PRO A 411 4.44 -0.34 30.33
N ARG A 412 5.45 -0.81 29.60
CA ARG A 412 5.75 -0.30 28.24
C ARG A 412 4.61 -0.58 27.26
N ARG A 413 4.04 -1.77 27.28
CA ARG A 413 2.92 -2.14 26.41
C ARG A 413 1.64 -1.41 26.80
N ALA A 414 1.42 -1.18 28.07
CA ALA A 414 0.29 -0.37 28.56
C ALA A 414 0.38 1.07 28.04
N TYR A 415 1.57 1.69 28.14
CA TYR A 415 1.77 3.03 27.58
C TYR A 415 1.57 3.11 26.07
N ILE A 416 2.05 2.11 25.30
CA ILE A 416 1.82 2.06 23.85
C ILE A 416 0.31 2.00 23.53
N ALA A 417 -0.46 1.20 24.29
CA ALA A 417 -1.91 1.12 24.14
C ALA A 417 -2.62 2.42 24.49
N TYR A 418 -2.24 3.06 25.61
CA TYR A 418 -2.71 4.38 25.99
C TYR A 418 -2.41 5.42 24.93
N LYS A 419 -1.12 5.54 24.52
CA LYS A 419 -0.67 6.55 23.54
C LYS A 419 -1.36 6.39 22.19
N TYR A 420 -1.64 5.16 21.77
CA TYR A 420 -2.45 4.91 20.58
C TYR A 420 -3.84 5.53 20.68
N LEU A 421 -4.54 5.34 21.80
CA LEU A 421 -5.87 5.94 21.99
C LEU A 421 -5.80 7.46 22.12
N GLU A 422 -4.79 7.98 22.77
CA GLU A 422 -4.55 9.43 22.86
C GLU A 422 -4.37 10.05 21.47
N ASP A 423 -3.49 9.47 20.64
CA ASP A 423 -3.25 9.89 19.26
C ASP A 423 -4.54 9.82 18.40
N MET A 424 -5.31 8.73 18.55
CA MET A 424 -6.58 8.56 17.85
C MET A 424 -7.64 9.58 18.33
N ASN A 425 -7.63 9.96 19.61
CA ASN A 425 -8.52 10.99 20.12
C ASN A 425 -8.20 12.37 19.53
N GLU A 426 -6.92 12.71 19.40
CA GLU A 426 -6.49 13.93 18.70
C GLU A 426 -6.91 13.91 17.23
N ASN A 427 -6.72 12.78 16.55
CA ASN A 427 -7.19 12.61 15.19
C ASN A 427 -8.71 12.75 15.04
N LEU A 428 -9.50 12.16 15.93
CA LEU A 428 -10.96 12.33 15.94
C LEU A 428 -11.36 13.78 16.02
N LYS A 429 -10.72 14.59 16.89
CA LYS A 429 -10.97 16.03 17.04
C LYS A 429 -10.63 16.81 15.78
N GLU A 430 -9.44 16.53 15.18
CA GLU A 430 -9.01 17.20 13.96
C GLU A 430 -9.90 16.87 12.76
N VAL A 431 -10.24 15.60 12.57
CA VAL A 431 -11.15 15.21 11.49
C VAL A 431 -12.54 15.80 11.73
N TYR A 432 -13.04 15.83 12.98
CA TYR A 432 -14.30 16.51 13.30
C TYR A 432 -14.27 17.98 12.89
N ARG A 433 -13.20 18.70 13.19
CA ARG A 433 -13.05 20.11 12.85
C ARG A 433 -13.13 20.34 11.33
N VAL A 434 -12.38 19.58 10.55
CA VAL A 434 -12.26 19.78 9.09
C VAL A 434 -13.39 19.18 8.28
N LEU A 435 -14.22 18.30 8.84
CA LEU A 435 -15.41 17.79 8.18
C LEU A 435 -16.53 18.84 8.16
N LYS A 436 -17.29 18.87 7.07
CA LYS A 436 -18.55 19.63 6.96
C LYS A 436 -19.61 19.08 7.90
N LYS A 437 -20.60 19.90 8.22
CA LYS A 437 -21.78 19.44 8.98
C LYS A 437 -22.48 18.29 8.25
N SER A 438 -22.93 17.30 8.99
CA SER A 438 -23.55 16.06 8.48
C SER A 438 -22.64 15.16 7.63
N ALA A 439 -21.37 15.50 7.47
CA ALA A 439 -20.38 14.62 6.83
C ALA A 439 -20.02 13.43 7.73
N ARG A 440 -19.45 12.39 7.13
CA ARG A 440 -19.07 11.16 7.83
C ARG A 440 -17.55 11.03 7.94
N TYR A 441 -17.14 10.42 9.04
CA TYR A 441 -15.81 9.86 9.21
C TYR A 441 -15.92 8.34 9.34
N ILE A 442 -15.35 7.60 8.40
CA ILE A 442 -15.43 6.14 8.38
C ILE A 442 -14.05 5.57 8.68
N LEU A 443 -13.98 4.79 9.76
CA LEU A 443 -12.76 4.13 10.21
C LEU A 443 -12.87 2.61 10.04
N VAL A 444 -11.80 2.00 9.54
CA VAL A 444 -11.65 0.54 9.53
C VAL A 444 -10.54 0.15 10.48
N VAL A 445 -10.91 -0.48 11.59
CA VAL A 445 -10.00 -0.77 12.72
C VAL A 445 -10.14 -2.23 13.17
N GLY A 446 -8.99 -2.89 13.39
CA GLY A 446 -8.95 -4.22 13.99
C GLY A 446 -8.82 -4.16 15.50
N ASN A 447 -9.22 -5.25 16.16
CA ASN A 447 -8.89 -5.49 17.56
C ASN A 447 -7.43 -5.92 17.72
N ASN A 448 -6.91 -5.77 18.93
CA ASN A 448 -5.58 -6.27 19.27
C ASN A 448 -5.65 -7.16 20.50
N ARG A 449 -4.70 -8.07 20.61
CA ARG A 449 -4.43 -8.79 21.85
C ARG A 449 -3.07 -8.36 22.39
N ILE A 450 -3.04 -7.78 23.58
CA ILE A 450 -1.84 -7.24 24.21
C ILE A 450 -1.66 -7.91 25.57
N ARG A 451 -0.59 -8.70 25.75
CA ARG A 451 -0.33 -9.45 27.00
C ARG A 451 -1.54 -10.27 27.49
N ASN A 452 -2.20 -10.98 26.56
CA ASN A 452 -3.41 -11.79 26.78
C ASN A 452 -4.69 -10.98 27.09
N GLU A 453 -4.61 -9.64 27.15
CA GLU A 453 -5.81 -8.80 27.24
C GLU A 453 -6.36 -8.53 25.84
N VAL A 454 -7.67 -8.62 25.67
CA VAL A 454 -8.36 -8.21 24.43
C VAL A 454 -8.53 -6.69 24.46
N PHE A 455 -7.90 -6.02 23.48
CA PHE A 455 -7.95 -4.59 23.33
C PHE A 455 -8.91 -4.23 22.20
N GLU A 456 -10.16 -3.93 22.54
CA GLU A 456 -11.25 -3.67 21.61
C GLU A 456 -11.21 -2.23 21.08
N SER A 457 -10.18 -1.91 20.27
CA SER A 457 -9.89 -0.56 19.75
C SER A 457 -11.12 0.14 19.19
N TRP A 458 -11.95 -0.57 18.41
CA TRP A 458 -13.14 -0.02 17.78
C TRP A 458 -14.18 0.50 18.79
N LYS A 459 -14.41 -0.23 19.90
CA LYS A 459 -15.34 0.20 20.95
C LYS A 459 -14.84 1.46 21.65
N TYR A 460 -13.53 1.51 21.94
CA TYR A 460 -12.94 2.67 22.61
C TYR A 460 -12.97 3.90 21.69
N ILE A 461 -12.68 3.72 20.40
CA ILE A 461 -12.74 4.78 19.38
C ILE A 461 -14.17 5.31 19.24
N MET A 462 -15.21 4.46 19.20
CA MET A 462 -16.60 4.92 19.18
C MET A 462 -16.94 5.79 20.41
N LYS A 463 -16.59 5.33 21.60
CA LYS A 463 -16.83 6.10 22.84
C LYS A 463 -16.07 7.44 22.88
N MET A 464 -14.85 7.50 22.34
CA MET A 464 -14.11 8.74 22.20
C MET A 464 -14.78 9.67 21.18
N ALA A 465 -15.23 9.12 20.05
CA ALA A 465 -15.92 9.86 19.00
C ALA A 465 -17.21 10.53 19.52
N GLU A 466 -18.02 9.80 20.31
CA GLU A 466 -19.21 10.36 20.96
C GLU A 466 -18.86 11.53 21.88
N LYS A 467 -17.76 11.44 22.66
CA LYS A 467 -17.28 12.55 23.50
C LYS A 467 -16.79 13.75 22.69
N VAL A 468 -16.28 13.55 21.47
CA VAL A 468 -15.89 14.63 20.56
C VAL A 468 -17.10 15.32 19.94
N GLY A 469 -18.26 14.63 19.84
CA GLY A 469 -19.50 15.17 19.28
C GLY A 469 -20.03 14.44 18.04
N TYR A 470 -19.40 13.33 17.66
CA TYR A 470 -19.95 12.47 16.60
C TYR A 470 -21.16 11.69 17.08
N GLU A 471 -22.07 11.43 16.15
CA GLU A 471 -23.08 10.39 16.23
C GLU A 471 -22.52 9.09 15.64
N VAL A 472 -22.60 7.96 16.31
CA VAL A 472 -22.32 6.65 15.72
C VAL A 472 -23.52 6.26 14.87
N GLU A 473 -23.41 6.47 13.55
CA GLU A 473 -24.52 6.19 12.60
C GLU A 473 -24.67 4.70 12.35
N ASN A 474 -23.56 3.97 12.26
CA ASN A 474 -23.54 2.50 12.04
C ASN A 474 -22.17 1.90 12.38
N TYR A 475 -22.12 0.59 12.67
CA TYR A 475 -20.89 -0.19 12.77
C TYR A 475 -21.12 -1.63 12.37
N PHE A 476 -20.16 -2.23 11.66
CA PHE A 476 -20.23 -3.61 11.17
C PHE A 476 -18.84 -4.20 11.00
N ALA A 477 -18.78 -5.52 10.84
CA ALA A 477 -17.56 -6.29 10.80
C ALA A 477 -17.24 -6.79 9.39
N SER A 478 -15.94 -6.82 9.04
CA SER A 478 -15.38 -7.49 7.87
C SER A 478 -14.49 -8.63 8.32
N GLU A 479 -14.84 -9.86 7.93
CA GLU A 479 -14.04 -11.04 8.23
C GLU A 479 -12.74 -11.07 7.42
N ILE A 480 -11.62 -11.43 8.06
CA ILE A 480 -10.30 -11.52 7.43
C ILE A 480 -10.05 -12.95 6.97
N ILE A 481 -10.01 -13.17 5.65
CA ILE A 481 -9.84 -14.51 5.05
C ILE A 481 -8.37 -15.00 5.11
N ASN A 482 -7.43 -14.09 4.86
CA ASN A 482 -6.03 -14.43 4.68
C ASN A 482 -5.14 -13.65 5.64
N HIS A 483 -4.47 -14.36 6.52
CA HIS A 483 -3.44 -13.80 7.38
C HIS A 483 -2.07 -13.93 6.71
N PHE A 484 -1.42 -12.80 6.41
CA PHE A 484 -0.06 -12.76 5.87
C PHE A 484 1.01 -13.23 6.85
N ILE A 485 0.69 -13.26 8.14
CA ILE A 485 1.58 -13.68 9.22
C ILE A 485 1.01 -14.95 9.86
N LYS A 486 1.85 -15.98 9.99
CA LYS A 486 1.51 -17.17 10.79
C LYS A 486 1.59 -16.81 12.28
N VAL A 487 0.51 -16.26 12.79
CA VAL A 487 0.31 -16.00 14.21
C VAL A 487 -0.52 -17.15 14.80
N PRO A 488 -0.26 -17.62 16.04
CA PRO A 488 -1.13 -18.57 16.70
C PRO A 488 -2.59 -18.12 16.67
N ARG A 489 -3.54 -19.05 16.49
CA ARG A 489 -4.97 -18.74 16.31
C ARG A 489 -5.54 -17.87 17.44
N GLU A 490 -5.05 -18.06 18.65
CA GLU A 490 -5.45 -17.33 19.85
C GLU A 490 -5.01 -15.85 19.88
N GLU A 491 -4.03 -15.48 19.04
CA GLU A 491 -3.48 -14.12 18.97
C GLU A 491 -3.88 -13.38 17.68
N ARG A 492 -4.74 -13.98 16.83
CA ARG A 492 -5.13 -13.39 15.55
C ARG A 492 -6.20 -12.33 15.73
N ILE A 493 -6.10 -11.33 14.85
CA ILE A 493 -7.20 -10.42 14.55
C ILE A 493 -7.96 -11.06 13.39
N ASP A 494 -9.15 -11.55 13.64
CA ASP A 494 -9.96 -12.26 12.63
C ASP A 494 -10.98 -11.32 11.96
N THR A 495 -11.12 -10.11 12.46
CA THR A 495 -12.19 -9.18 12.08
C THR A 495 -11.70 -7.75 12.10
N ASP A 496 -11.95 -7.01 11.01
CA ASP A 496 -11.86 -5.56 10.95
C ASP A 496 -13.27 -4.96 11.17
N TRP A 497 -13.36 -3.94 12.02
CA TRP A 497 -14.60 -3.22 12.28
C TRP A 497 -14.66 -1.92 11.48
N ILE A 498 -15.72 -1.74 10.76
CA ILE A 498 -16.03 -0.50 10.03
C ILE A 498 -16.97 0.31 10.90
N ILE A 499 -16.56 1.52 11.27
CA ILE A 499 -17.30 2.45 12.11
C ILE A 499 -17.69 3.66 11.26
N VAL A 500 -18.97 3.97 11.18
CA VAL A 500 -19.48 5.14 10.47
C VAL A 500 -19.88 6.20 11.50
N LEU A 501 -19.08 7.24 11.60
CA LEU A 501 -19.29 8.39 12.49
C LEU A 501 -19.86 9.56 11.68
N LYS A 502 -20.91 10.21 12.16
CA LYS A 502 -21.52 11.37 11.52
C LYS A 502 -21.25 12.62 12.37
N LYS A 503 -20.82 13.69 11.74
CA LYS A 503 -20.68 15.00 12.39
C LYS A 503 -22.04 15.68 12.50
N ASN A 504 -22.42 16.08 13.70
CA ASN A 504 -23.68 16.80 13.98
C ASN A 504 -23.58 18.30 13.63
#